data_725bfb42f5bf2609b5511253c5683dc6
#
_entry.id   725bfb42f5bf2609b5511253c5683dc6
#
_cell.length_a   1.000
_cell.length_b   1.000
_cell.length_c   1.000
_cell.angle_alpha   90.00
_cell.angle_beta   90.00
_cell.angle_gamma   90.00
#
_symmetry.space_group_name_H-M   'P 1'
#
loop_
_entity.id
_entity.type
_entity.pdbx_description
1 polymer ?
#
loop_
_entity_poly.entity_id
_entity_poly.type
_entity_poly.pdbx_seq_one_letter_code
_entity_poly.pdbx_strand_id
1 'polypeptide(L)'
;HLLAAGFDGVVAAGGAYAVLGDEVLLDIRFPADLAARTVEVMDSYGVTYLLEAPEAVYTASGTEVQLRRAYRAHLADAPSATTVVSDILASVRPVPTAGAVSFAKVSVVVSSVPVEKLGAEVGEQLAVLPSSVPALGEEAGEIFLAGVHKAVGMEAIVRRLGLARGDVIGFGDGLNDLEMLEYAGVGVAIEGSHERLLAVADRTAAGPEVEGLVQAFAELGLR
;
A
#
# COMPACT_ATOMS: atom_id res chain seq x y z
N HIS A 1 -15.82 -2.81 -2.93
CA HIS A 1 -16.44 -2.27 -1.71
C HIS A 1 -16.25 -0.75 -1.57
N LEU A 2 -15.05 -0.18 -1.88
CA LEU A 2 -14.83 1.28 -1.78
C LEU A 2 -15.70 2.06 -2.78
N LEU A 3 -15.80 1.63 -4.03
CA LEU A 3 -16.69 2.27 -5.01
C LEU A 3 -18.17 2.20 -4.57
N ALA A 4 -18.58 1.09 -3.92
CA ALA A 4 -19.91 0.96 -3.34
C ALA A 4 -20.16 1.90 -2.14
N ALA A 5 -19.11 2.42 -1.51
CA ALA A 5 -19.17 3.41 -0.46
C ALA A 5 -19.24 4.86 -0.98
N GLY A 6 -19.32 5.05 -2.30
CA GLY A 6 -19.47 6.35 -2.95
C GLY A 6 -18.17 7.01 -3.41
N PHE A 7 -17.06 6.29 -3.41
CA PHE A 7 -15.81 6.77 -4.02
C PHE A 7 -15.87 6.60 -5.55
N ASP A 8 -15.40 7.59 -6.29
CA ASP A 8 -15.40 7.56 -7.76
C ASP A 8 -14.26 6.73 -8.33
N GLY A 9 -13.15 6.58 -7.60
CA GLY A 9 -11.98 5.82 -8.03
C GLY A 9 -11.18 5.22 -6.89
N VAL A 10 -10.23 4.38 -7.24
CA VAL A 10 -9.32 3.71 -6.30
C VAL A 10 -7.90 3.73 -6.87
N VAL A 11 -6.93 4.06 -6.02
CA VAL A 11 -5.50 3.82 -6.25
C VAL A 11 -5.07 2.73 -5.28
N ALA A 12 -4.52 1.65 -5.80
CA ALA A 12 -4.12 0.47 -5.02
C ALA A 12 -2.69 0.03 -5.33
N ALA A 13 -2.22 -1.00 -4.62
CA ALA A 13 -0.88 -1.59 -4.79
C ALA A 13 0.24 -0.53 -4.76
N GLY A 14 0.19 0.40 -3.80
CA GLY A 14 1.19 1.45 -3.66
C GLY A 14 1.22 2.47 -4.80
N GLY A 15 0.18 2.55 -5.62
CA GLY A 15 0.11 3.45 -6.78
C GLY A 15 0.23 2.75 -8.13
N ALA A 16 0.48 1.45 -8.14
CA ALA A 16 0.65 0.66 -9.36
C ALA A 16 -0.66 0.36 -10.10
N TYR A 17 -1.79 0.47 -9.43
CA TYR A 17 -3.10 0.21 -9.99
C TYR A 17 -4.05 1.37 -9.72
N ALA A 18 -4.72 1.87 -10.75
CA ALA A 18 -5.69 2.95 -10.63
C ALA A 18 -6.94 2.67 -11.48
N VAL A 19 -8.11 2.90 -10.85
CA VAL A 19 -9.43 2.73 -11.46
C VAL A 19 -10.27 3.97 -11.22
N LEU A 20 -11.02 4.39 -12.22
CA LEU A 20 -12.03 5.44 -12.12
C LEU A 20 -13.37 4.87 -12.62
N GLY A 21 -14.34 4.72 -11.74
CA GLY A 21 -15.54 3.95 -12.03
C GLY A 21 -15.18 2.51 -12.41
N ASP A 22 -15.56 2.09 -13.61
CA ASP A 22 -15.24 0.77 -14.17
C ASP A 22 -14.00 0.79 -15.10
N GLU A 23 -13.38 1.95 -15.30
CA GLU A 23 -12.26 2.12 -16.21
C GLU A 23 -10.92 1.92 -15.48
N VAL A 24 -10.13 0.92 -15.92
CA VAL A 24 -8.75 0.74 -15.45
C VAL A 24 -7.86 1.75 -16.19
N LEU A 25 -7.27 2.67 -15.44
CA LEU A 25 -6.40 3.71 -15.97
C LEU A 25 -4.92 3.32 -15.92
N LEU A 26 -4.57 2.48 -14.95
CA LEU A 26 -3.19 2.07 -14.71
C LEU A 26 -3.16 0.64 -14.14
N ASP A 27 -2.26 -0.20 -14.68
CA ASP A 27 -1.96 -1.53 -14.17
C ASP A 27 -0.47 -1.82 -14.40
N ILE A 28 0.37 -1.39 -13.46
CA ILE A 28 1.82 -1.60 -13.49
C ILE A 28 2.14 -2.85 -12.69
N ARG A 29 2.79 -3.81 -13.33
CA ARG A 29 3.17 -5.08 -12.71
C ARG A 29 4.66 -5.33 -12.83
N PHE A 30 5.18 -6.15 -11.93
CA PHE A 30 6.56 -6.61 -12.03
C PHE A 30 6.79 -7.31 -13.37
N PRO A 31 7.88 -7.01 -14.10
CA PRO A 31 8.33 -7.83 -15.22
C PRO A 31 8.46 -9.29 -14.81
N ALA A 32 8.15 -10.21 -15.71
CA ALA A 32 8.02 -11.64 -15.38
C ALA A 32 9.29 -12.25 -14.77
N ASP A 33 10.45 -11.87 -15.26
CA ASP A 33 11.75 -12.29 -14.75
C ASP A 33 12.04 -11.73 -13.35
N LEU A 34 11.71 -10.46 -13.13
CA LEU A 34 11.84 -9.81 -11.83
C LEU A 34 10.84 -10.39 -10.82
N ALA A 35 9.62 -10.67 -11.25
CA ALA A 35 8.59 -11.33 -10.42
C ALA A 35 9.05 -12.72 -9.97
N ALA A 36 9.59 -13.54 -10.89
CA ALA A 36 10.11 -14.86 -10.58
C ALA A 36 11.28 -14.79 -9.59
N ARG A 37 12.24 -13.90 -9.84
CA ARG A 37 13.37 -13.68 -8.93
C ARG A 37 12.93 -13.21 -7.55
N THR A 38 11.94 -12.32 -7.50
CA THR A 38 11.40 -11.84 -6.22
C THR A 38 10.84 -12.99 -5.39
N VAL A 39 10.01 -13.84 -5.99
CA VAL A 39 9.45 -15.03 -5.32
C VAL A 39 10.56 -15.98 -4.87
N GLU A 40 11.56 -16.25 -5.72
CA GLU A 40 12.69 -17.12 -5.39
C GLU A 40 13.47 -16.60 -4.17
N VAL A 41 13.75 -15.30 -4.10
CA VAL A 41 14.43 -14.70 -2.95
C VAL A 41 13.55 -14.81 -1.69
N MET A 42 12.25 -14.46 -1.76
CA MET A 42 11.34 -14.59 -0.62
C MET A 42 11.29 -16.03 -0.09
N ASP A 43 11.16 -17.01 -0.97
CA ASP A 43 11.08 -18.42 -0.62
C ASP A 43 12.40 -18.93 -0.02
N SER A 44 13.57 -18.48 -0.54
CA SER A 44 14.89 -18.87 -0.03
C SER A 44 15.14 -18.45 1.42
N TYR A 45 14.53 -17.33 1.85
CA TYR A 45 14.57 -16.84 3.23
C TYR A 45 13.43 -17.35 4.10
N GLY A 46 12.49 -18.12 3.54
CA GLY A 46 11.29 -18.59 4.26
C GLY A 46 10.38 -17.44 4.70
N VAL A 47 10.33 -16.38 3.91
CA VAL A 47 9.51 -15.19 4.19
C VAL A 47 8.02 -15.52 4.06
N THR A 48 7.21 -15.02 4.99
CA THR A 48 5.76 -14.98 4.81
C THR A 48 5.40 -13.65 4.15
N TYR A 49 4.89 -13.72 2.93
CA TYR A 49 4.62 -12.57 2.10
C TYR A 49 3.24 -12.62 1.44
N LEU A 50 2.77 -11.47 0.98
CA LEU A 50 1.62 -11.30 0.11
C LEU A 50 2.08 -10.69 -1.21
N LEU A 51 1.68 -11.30 -2.34
CA LEU A 51 1.82 -10.72 -3.67
C LEU A 51 0.49 -10.07 -4.04
N GLU A 52 0.48 -8.77 -4.18
CA GLU A 52 -0.74 -8.02 -4.44
C GLU A 52 -0.94 -7.84 -5.94
N ALA A 53 -2.06 -8.36 -6.43
CA ALA A 53 -2.53 -8.20 -7.80
C ALA A 53 -3.99 -7.71 -7.80
N PRO A 54 -4.45 -7.05 -8.86
CA PRO A 54 -5.84 -6.57 -8.95
C PRO A 54 -6.89 -7.69 -8.81
N GLU A 55 -6.56 -8.89 -9.28
CA GLU A 55 -7.45 -10.04 -9.28
C GLU A 55 -7.44 -10.86 -8.00
N ALA A 56 -6.36 -10.82 -7.22
CA ALA A 56 -6.20 -11.55 -5.96
C ALA A 56 -4.94 -11.16 -5.20
N VAL A 57 -4.87 -11.58 -3.96
CA VAL A 57 -3.66 -11.55 -3.13
C VAL A 57 -3.12 -12.97 -3.03
N TYR A 58 -1.85 -13.18 -3.35
CA TYR A 58 -1.24 -14.51 -3.35
C TYR A 58 -0.19 -14.64 -2.26
N THR A 59 0.01 -15.85 -1.75
CA THR A 59 1.07 -16.18 -0.78
C THR A 59 1.66 -17.56 -1.08
N ALA A 60 2.87 -17.85 -0.55
CA ALA A 60 3.45 -19.18 -0.66
C ALA A 60 2.53 -20.24 -0.02
N SER A 61 2.44 -21.41 -0.64
CA SER A 61 1.61 -22.49 -0.13
C SER A 61 2.05 -22.91 1.27
N GLY A 62 1.09 -23.05 2.18
CA GLY A 62 1.33 -23.47 3.56
C GLY A 62 1.69 -22.34 4.53
N THR A 63 1.72 -21.08 4.09
CA THR A 63 2.02 -19.92 4.95
C THR A 63 0.77 -19.25 5.54
N GLU A 64 -0.42 -19.73 5.24
CA GLU A 64 -1.68 -19.14 5.71
C GLU A 64 -1.80 -19.11 7.24
N VAL A 65 -1.20 -20.09 7.92
CA VAL A 65 -1.20 -20.17 9.39
C VAL A 65 -0.35 -19.03 9.97
N GLN A 66 0.84 -18.78 9.39
CA GLN A 66 1.73 -17.69 9.79
C GLN A 66 1.08 -16.33 9.54
N LEU A 67 0.46 -16.14 8.38
CA LEU A 67 -0.32 -14.93 8.08
C LEU A 67 -1.41 -14.68 9.12
N ARG A 68 -2.24 -15.67 9.39
CA ARG A 68 -3.31 -15.56 10.38
C ARG A 68 -2.76 -15.25 11.78
N ARG A 69 -1.60 -15.80 12.14
CA ARG A 69 -0.96 -15.54 13.44
C ARG A 69 -0.46 -14.09 13.50
N ALA A 70 0.24 -13.59 12.47
CA ALA A 70 0.74 -12.23 12.40
C ALA A 70 -0.40 -11.20 12.49
N TYR A 71 -1.44 -11.37 11.69
CA TYR A 71 -2.59 -10.47 11.72
C TYR A 71 -3.42 -10.55 13.00
N ARG A 72 -3.48 -11.72 13.69
CA ARG A 72 -4.11 -11.80 15.00
C ARG A 72 -3.37 -11.00 16.07
N ALA A 73 -2.05 -10.94 16.00
CA ALA A 73 -1.27 -10.08 16.89
C ALA A 73 -1.63 -8.60 16.65
N HIS A 74 -1.70 -8.17 15.39
CA HIS A 74 -2.14 -6.82 15.03
C HIS A 74 -3.56 -6.52 15.53
N LEU A 75 -4.50 -7.46 15.40
CA LEU A 75 -5.88 -7.28 15.84
C LEU A 75 -6.04 -7.15 17.36
N ALA A 76 -5.10 -7.69 18.14
CA ALA A 76 -5.08 -7.50 19.58
C ALA A 76 -4.89 -6.02 19.95
N ASP A 77 -4.09 -5.29 19.16
CA ASP A 77 -3.80 -3.88 19.36
C ASP A 77 -4.78 -2.95 18.63
N ALA A 78 -5.42 -3.43 17.56
CA ALA A 78 -6.35 -2.68 16.72
C ALA A 78 -7.63 -3.48 16.40
N PRO A 79 -8.55 -3.68 17.36
CA PRO A 79 -9.77 -4.49 17.15
C PRO A 79 -10.68 -3.97 16.03
N SER A 80 -10.65 -2.66 15.75
CA SER A 80 -11.40 -2.03 14.65
C SER A 80 -10.97 -2.53 13.26
N ALA A 81 -9.76 -3.05 13.12
CA ALA A 81 -9.24 -3.63 11.87
C ALA A 81 -9.76 -5.05 11.56
N THR A 82 -10.60 -5.65 12.43
CA THR A 82 -11.05 -7.05 12.32
C THR A 82 -11.69 -7.36 10.96
N THR A 83 -12.56 -6.48 10.46
CA THR A 83 -13.22 -6.69 9.16
C THR A 83 -12.20 -6.66 8.02
N VAL A 84 -11.32 -5.66 7.99
CA VAL A 84 -10.30 -5.50 6.95
C VAL A 84 -9.36 -6.71 6.91
N VAL A 85 -8.87 -7.14 8.07
CA VAL A 85 -7.99 -8.32 8.18
C VAL A 85 -8.73 -9.59 7.74
N SER A 86 -10.00 -9.74 8.11
CA SER A 86 -10.81 -10.88 7.67
C SER A 86 -10.97 -10.91 6.15
N ASP A 87 -11.21 -9.77 5.52
CA ASP A 87 -11.36 -9.64 4.07
C ASP A 87 -10.03 -9.92 3.35
N ILE A 88 -8.91 -9.42 3.87
CA ILE A 88 -7.58 -9.74 3.35
C ILE A 88 -7.36 -11.25 3.39
N LEU A 89 -7.54 -11.88 4.56
CA LEU A 89 -7.33 -13.32 4.72
C LEU A 89 -8.28 -14.18 3.88
N ALA A 90 -9.49 -13.70 3.59
CA ALA A 90 -10.45 -14.37 2.71
C ALA A 90 -10.07 -14.25 1.22
N SER A 91 -9.35 -13.19 0.86
CA SER A 91 -8.88 -12.94 -0.52
C SER A 91 -7.57 -13.66 -0.86
N VAL A 92 -6.82 -14.13 0.14
CA VAL A 92 -5.53 -14.80 -0.05
C VAL A 92 -5.70 -16.14 -0.75
N ARG A 93 -4.86 -16.37 -1.75
CA ARG A 93 -4.77 -17.61 -2.53
C ARG A 93 -3.34 -18.13 -2.55
N PRO A 94 -3.11 -19.44 -2.62
CA PRO A 94 -1.77 -19.99 -2.80
C PRO A 94 -1.25 -19.61 -4.19
N VAL A 95 0.05 -19.33 -4.29
CA VAL A 95 0.74 -19.17 -5.58
C VAL A 95 0.67 -20.49 -6.34
N PRO A 96 0.05 -20.55 -7.52
CA PRO A 96 -0.17 -21.81 -8.25
C PRO A 96 1.15 -22.42 -8.76
N THR A 97 2.11 -21.59 -9.15
CA THR A 97 3.44 -22.00 -9.61
C THR A 97 4.39 -20.80 -9.46
N ALA A 98 5.61 -21.03 -9.00
CA ALA A 98 6.63 -19.98 -8.92
C ALA A 98 6.81 -19.30 -10.28
N GLY A 99 6.80 -17.98 -10.30
CA GLY A 99 6.93 -17.17 -11.52
C GLY A 99 5.69 -17.09 -12.41
N ALA A 100 4.60 -17.80 -12.06
CA ALA A 100 3.36 -17.74 -12.83
C ALA A 100 2.41 -16.62 -12.40
N VAL A 101 2.71 -15.91 -11.30
CA VAL A 101 1.87 -14.84 -10.77
C VAL A 101 2.41 -13.50 -11.19
N SER A 102 1.56 -12.71 -11.83
CA SER A 102 1.83 -11.31 -12.14
C SER A 102 1.26 -10.45 -11.00
N PHE A 103 2.10 -9.65 -10.37
CA PHE A 103 1.73 -8.81 -9.22
C PHE A 103 2.35 -7.42 -9.33
N ALA A 104 1.85 -6.50 -8.54
CA ALA A 104 2.24 -5.10 -8.55
C ALA A 104 3.05 -4.68 -7.31
N LYS A 105 2.86 -5.39 -6.18
CA LYS A 105 3.53 -5.10 -4.90
C LYS A 105 3.71 -6.38 -4.09
N VAL A 106 4.74 -6.42 -3.27
CA VAL A 106 4.95 -7.45 -2.24
C VAL A 106 4.82 -6.83 -0.86
N SER A 107 3.98 -7.42 -0.01
CA SER A 107 3.95 -7.11 1.41
C SER A 107 4.66 -8.22 2.18
N VAL A 108 5.80 -7.91 2.78
CA VAL A 108 6.55 -8.80 3.67
C VAL A 108 5.92 -8.74 5.06
N VAL A 109 5.34 -9.86 5.51
CA VAL A 109 4.57 -9.94 6.77
C VAL A 109 5.40 -10.53 7.91
N VAL A 110 6.15 -11.60 7.64
CA VAL A 110 7.07 -12.21 8.60
C VAL A 110 8.37 -12.53 7.89
N SER A 111 9.46 -12.00 8.41
CA SER A 111 10.81 -12.25 7.91
C SER A 111 11.79 -12.42 9.06
N SER A 112 12.90 -13.11 8.83
CA SER A 112 14.05 -13.19 9.72
C SER A 112 15.16 -12.19 9.37
N VAL A 113 14.96 -11.45 8.28
CA VAL A 113 15.92 -10.44 7.79
C VAL A 113 15.15 -9.17 7.39
N PRO A 114 15.78 -7.99 7.47
CA PRO A 114 15.15 -6.74 7.07
C PRO A 114 14.69 -6.74 5.62
N VAL A 115 13.56 -6.08 5.36
CA VAL A 115 12.98 -5.97 4.01
C VAL A 115 13.95 -5.31 3.01
N GLU A 116 14.80 -4.41 3.47
CA GLU A 116 15.84 -3.75 2.66
C GLU A 116 16.84 -4.75 2.11
N LYS A 117 17.21 -5.76 2.90
CA LYS A 117 18.11 -6.82 2.46
C LYS A 117 17.45 -7.67 1.37
N LEU A 118 16.17 -8.00 1.53
CA LEU A 118 15.41 -8.75 0.54
C LEU A 118 15.32 -7.98 -0.78
N GLY A 119 14.96 -6.70 -0.73
CA GLY A 119 14.90 -5.84 -1.91
C GLY A 119 16.23 -5.70 -2.63
N ALA A 120 17.32 -5.49 -1.89
CA ALA A 120 18.67 -5.37 -2.46
C ALA A 120 19.13 -6.65 -3.14
N GLU A 121 18.76 -7.82 -2.62
CA GLU A 121 19.13 -9.12 -3.22
C GLU A 121 18.34 -9.41 -4.51
N VAL A 122 17.08 -8.94 -4.59
CA VAL A 122 16.31 -9.05 -5.84
C VAL A 122 16.88 -8.14 -6.92
N GLY A 123 17.13 -6.87 -6.64
CA GLY A 123 17.76 -5.96 -7.60
C GLY A 123 17.42 -4.48 -7.38
N GLU A 124 18.18 -3.62 -8.06
CA GLU A 124 18.10 -2.16 -7.95
C GLU A 124 16.82 -1.54 -8.55
N GLN A 125 16.04 -2.34 -9.30
CA GLN A 125 14.77 -1.87 -9.88
C GLN A 125 13.64 -1.79 -8.84
N LEU A 126 13.91 -2.17 -7.59
CA LEU A 126 12.95 -2.18 -6.52
C LEU A 126 13.17 -1.03 -5.55
N ALA A 127 12.09 -0.56 -4.98
CA ALA A 127 12.05 0.29 -3.81
C ALA A 127 11.42 -0.47 -2.65
N VAL A 128 11.84 -0.15 -1.43
CA VAL A 128 11.34 -0.77 -0.20
C VAL A 128 10.92 0.30 0.80
N LEU A 129 9.87 0.00 1.55
CA LEU A 129 9.45 0.79 2.69
C LEU A 129 9.24 -0.13 3.90
N PRO A 130 9.58 0.33 5.11
CA PRO A 130 9.19 -0.35 6.33
C PRO A 130 7.66 -0.49 6.42
N SER A 131 7.19 -1.50 7.14
CA SER A 131 5.76 -1.68 7.38
C SER A 131 5.17 -0.48 8.14
N SER A 132 4.01 -0.01 7.68
CA SER A 132 3.20 0.96 8.43
C SER A 132 2.43 0.31 9.59
N VAL A 133 2.51 -1.02 9.73
CA VAL A 133 1.84 -1.79 10.80
C VAL A 133 2.88 -2.21 11.85
N PRO A 134 3.03 -1.50 12.99
CA PRO A 134 4.08 -1.76 13.97
C PRO A 134 4.05 -3.19 14.54
N ALA A 135 2.88 -3.78 14.67
CA ALA A 135 2.70 -5.14 15.18
C ALA A 135 3.32 -6.24 14.31
N LEU A 136 3.71 -5.93 13.06
CA LEU A 136 4.39 -6.87 12.17
C LEU A 136 5.91 -6.92 12.40
N GLY A 137 6.45 -5.97 13.15
CA GLY A 137 7.88 -5.90 13.46
C GLY A 137 8.71 -5.09 12.44
N GLU A 138 9.99 -4.89 12.78
CA GLU A 138 10.91 -4.04 12.02
C GLU A 138 11.39 -4.67 10.71
N GLU A 139 11.33 -6.00 10.59
CA GLU A 139 11.70 -6.73 9.38
C GLU A 139 10.58 -6.77 8.33
N ALA A 140 9.35 -6.42 8.73
CA ALA A 140 8.21 -6.32 7.83
C ALA A 140 8.26 -5.05 6.98
N GLY A 141 7.67 -5.13 5.78
CA GLY A 141 7.67 -3.97 4.89
C GLY A 141 7.03 -4.25 3.55
N GLU A 142 7.20 -3.30 2.66
CA GLU A 142 6.66 -3.34 1.31
C GLU A 142 7.79 -3.26 0.28
N ILE A 143 7.68 -4.05 -0.79
CA ILE A 143 8.59 -4.03 -1.94
C ILE A 143 7.78 -3.75 -3.20
N PHE A 144 8.20 -2.78 -3.98
CA PHE A 144 7.51 -2.33 -5.20
C PHE A 144 8.53 -1.85 -6.24
N LEU A 145 8.09 -1.63 -7.46
CA LEU A 145 8.95 -1.12 -8.52
C LEU A 145 9.41 0.31 -8.19
N ALA A 146 10.69 0.58 -8.37
CA ALA A 146 11.24 1.92 -8.18
C ALA A 146 10.52 2.95 -9.07
N GLY A 147 10.17 4.08 -8.49
CA GLY A 147 9.40 5.14 -9.16
C GLY A 147 7.89 4.89 -9.24
N VAL A 148 7.39 3.76 -8.69
CA VAL A 148 5.96 3.52 -8.53
C VAL A 148 5.57 3.88 -7.10
N HIS A 149 4.69 4.85 -6.93
CA HIS A 149 4.20 5.35 -5.65
C HIS A 149 2.78 5.91 -5.81
N LYS A 150 2.10 6.22 -4.72
CA LYS A 150 0.68 6.62 -4.74
C LYS A 150 0.38 7.79 -5.67
N ALA A 151 1.31 8.74 -5.84
CA ALA A 151 1.14 9.87 -6.76
C ALA A 151 1.04 9.44 -8.24
N VAL A 152 1.66 8.31 -8.63
CA VAL A 152 1.57 7.80 -10.02
C VAL A 152 0.13 7.41 -10.34
N GLY A 153 -0.51 6.65 -9.47
CA GLY A 153 -1.92 6.28 -9.63
C GLY A 153 -2.85 7.48 -9.53
N MET A 154 -2.57 8.42 -8.62
CA MET A 154 -3.32 9.68 -8.49
C MET A 154 -3.22 10.51 -9.76
N GLU A 155 -2.03 10.66 -10.33
CA GLU A 155 -1.83 11.41 -11.58
C GLU A 155 -2.64 10.82 -12.74
N ALA A 156 -2.75 9.50 -12.83
CA ALA A 156 -3.57 8.85 -13.85
C ALA A 156 -5.05 9.27 -13.74
N ILE A 157 -5.60 9.31 -12.53
CA ILE A 157 -6.97 9.76 -12.27
C ILE A 157 -7.13 11.26 -12.57
N VAL A 158 -6.21 12.10 -12.08
CA VAL A 158 -6.23 13.55 -12.29
C VAL A 158 -6.22 13.90 -13.78
N ARG A 159 -5.34 13.28 -14.56
CA ARG A 159 -5.29 13.44 -16.02
C ARG A 159 -6.58 13.00 -16.71
N ARG A 160 -7.13 11.88 -16.29
CA ARG A 160 -8.38 11.34 -16.87
C ARG A 160 -9.57 12.26 -16.62
N LEU A 161 -9.60 12.92 -15.47
CA LEU A 161 -10.62 13.90 -15.10
C LEU A 161 -10.38 15.29 -15.73
N GLY A 162 -9.24 15.53 -16.35
CA GLY A 162 -8.88 16.85 -16.90
C GLY A 162 -8.62 17.90 -15.83
N LEU A 163 -8.29 17.46 -14.60
CA LEU A 163 -7.96 18.34 -13.48
C LEU A 163 -6.50 18.77 -13.52
N ALA A 164 -6.20 19.89 -12.86
CA ALA A 164 -4.84 20.31 -12.59
C ALA A 164 -4.37 19.77 -11.22
N ARG A 165 -3.05 19.67 -11.03
CA ARG A 165 -2.45 19.32 -9.73
C ARG A 165 -2.97 20.20 -8.58
N GLY A 166 -3.18 21.51 -8.87
CA GLY A 166 -3.71 22.47 -7.89
C GLY A 166 -5.14 22.18 -7.41
N ASP A 167 -5.87 21.34 -8.13
CA ASP A 167 -7.24 20.94 -7.75
C ASP A 167 -7.27 19.70 -6.83
N VAL A 168 -6.08 19.16 -6.48
CA VAL A 168 -5.94 17.93 -5.71
C VAL A 168 -5.67 18.24 -4.25
N ILE A 169 -6.41 17.58 -3.37
CA ILE A 169 -6.14 17.57 -1.94
C ILE A 169 -5.79 16.13 -1.54
N GLY A 170 -4.59 15.92 -0.97
CA GLY A 170 -4.12 14.63 -0.50
C GLY A 170 -4.10 14.57 1.01
N PHE A 171 -4.57 13.46 1.59
CA PHE A 171 -4.45 13.17 3.02
C PHE A 171 -3.60 11.92 3.21
N GLY A 172 -2.65 11.96 4.15
CA GLY A 172 -1.75 10.84 4.40
C GLY A 172 -1.27 10.75 5.83
N ASP A 173 -0.91 9.55 6.25
CA ASP A 173 -0.40 9.25 7.61
C ASP A 173 0.90 8.43 7.60
N GLY A 174 1.25 7.80 6.48
CA GLY A 174 2.39 6.92 6.32
C GLY A 174 3.48 7.44 5.39
N LEU A 175 4.68 6.87 5.47
CA LEU A 175 5.78 7.21 4.56
C LEU A 175 5.47 6.90 3.08
N ASN A 176 4.57 5.96 2.82
CA ASN A 176 4.09 5.65 1.48
C ASN A 176 3.14 6.71 0.90
N ASP A 177 2.81 7.76 1.68
CA ASP A 177 2.03 8.91 1.24
C ASP A 177 2.91 10.12 0.86
N LEU A 178 4.22 10.03 1.03
CA LEU A 178 5.13 11.16 0.87
C LEU A 178 4.98 11.83 -0.50
N GLU A 179 5.17 11.07 -1.56
CA GLU A 179 5.08 11.56 -2.94
C GLU A 179 3.64 11.99 -3.30
N MET A 180 2.64 11.40 -2.65
CA MET A 180 1.25 11.80 -2.82
C MET A 180 0.99 13.19 -2.25
N LEU A 181 1.49 13.49 -1.06
CA LEU A 181 1.36 14.82 -0.46
C LEU A 181 2.20 15.86 -1.23
N GLU A 182 3.40 15.52 -1.67
CA GLU A 182 4.22 16.38 -2.52
C GLU A 182 3.57 16.67 -3.88
N TYR A 183 2.84 15.70 -4.44
CA TYR A 183 2.12 15.84 -5.70
C TYR A 183 0.87 16.71 -5.56
N ALA A 184 0.13 16.62 -4.48
CA ALA A 184 -1.12 17.32 -4.26
C ALA A 184 -0.95 18.85 -4.34
N GLY A 185 -2.01 19.56 -4.71
CA GLY A 185 -2.07 21.02 -4.60
C GLY A 185 -2.17 21.47 -3.15
N VAL A 186 -2.78 20.64 -2.30
CA VAL A 186 -2.77 20.76 -0.84
C VAL A 186 -2.52 19.39 -0.24
N GLY A 187 -1.36 19.19 0.37
CA GLY A 187 -1.02 17.99 1.13
C GLY A 187 -1.36 18.17 2.62
N VAL A 188 -2.10 17.23 3.19
CA VAL A 188 -2.51 17.22 4.60
C VAL A 188 -1.98 15.96 5.28
N ALA A 189 -1.06 16.12 6.24
CA ALA A 189 -0.58 15.02 7.06
C ALA A 189 -1.41 14.86 8.34
N ILE A 190 -1.58 13.62 8.79
CA ILE A 190 -2.21 13.37 10.09
C ILE A 190 -1.21 13.66 11.20
N GLU A 191 -1.64 14.31 12.28
CA GLU A 191 -0.81 14.57 13.47
C GLU A 191 -0.23 13.27 14.02
N GLY A 192 1.04 13.31 14.43
CA GLY A 192 1.78 12.13 14.89
C GLY A 192 2.39 11.27 13.78
N SER A 193 2.19 11.62 12.52
CA SER A 193 2.87 10.98 11.38
C SER A 193 4.39 11.19 11.42
N HIS A 194 5.10 10.41 10.62
CA HIS A 194 6.57 10.50 10.51
C HIS A 194 7.02 11.94 10.12
N GLU A 195 8.12 12.41 10.71
CA GLU A 195 8.63 13.78 10.53
C GLU A 195 8.83 14.18 9.05
N ARG A 196 9.26 13.25 8.19
CA ARG A 196 9.41 13.50 6.75
C ARG A 196 8.08 13.79 6.08
N LEU A 197 6.99 13.13 6.50
CA LEU A 197 5.66 13.39 5.96
C LEU A 197 5.14 14.75 6.43
N LEU A 198 5.32 15.05 7.71
CA LEU A 198 4.96 16.35 8.28
C LEU A 198 5.73 17.51 7.62
N ALA A 199 6.98 17.27 7.22
CA ALA A 199 7.83 18.28 6.60
C ALA A 199 7.39 18.68 5.17
N VAL A 200 6.71 17.80 4.44
CA VAL A 200 6.22 18.08 3.06
C VAL A 200 4.76 18.49 3.02
N ALA A 201 4.02 18.31 4.11
CA ALA A 201 2.61 18.67 4.17
C ALA A 201 2.42 20.19 4.26
N ASP A 202 1.41 20.70 3.55
CA ASP A 202 0.97 22.11 3.65
C ASP A 202 0.17 22.35 4.94
N ARG A 203 -0.50 21.31 5.45
CA ARG A 203 -1.34 21.33 6.64
C ARG A 203 -1.25 20.05 7.42
N THR A 204 -1.73 20.10 8.67
CA THR A 204 -1.95 18.91 9.51
C THR A 204 -3.42 18.80 9.86
N ALA A 205 -3.89 17.55 10.04
CA ALA A 205 -5.20 17.24 10.59
C ALA A 205 -5.01 16.37 11.83
N ALA A 206 -5.90 16.54 12.81
CA ALA A 206 -5.90 15.70 13.99
C ALA A 206 -6.24 14.23 13.66
N GLY A 207 -5.92 13.32 14.56
CA GLY A 207 -6.13 11.90 14.37
C GLY A 207 -7.62 11.48 14.33
N PRO A 208 -7.87 10.20 13.98
CA PRO A 208 -9.22 9.67 13.86
C PRO A 208 -9.99 9.64 15.19
N GLU A 209 -9.30 9.61 16.30
CA GLU A 209 -9.88 9.60 17.67
C GLU A 209 -10.68 10.87 18.01
N VAL A 210 -10.43 11.97 17.30
CA VAL A 210 -11.13 13.25 17.44
C VAL A 210 -11.80 13.71 16.13
N GLU A 211 -12.07 12.78 15.22
CA GLU A 211 -12.70 13.06 13.92
C GLU A 211 -11.94 14.11 13.08
N GLY A 212 -10.61 14.14 13.16
CA GLY A 212 -9.78 15.18 12.55
C GLY A 212 -9.96 15.33 11.04
N LEU A 213 -10.21 14.25 10.30
CA LEU A 213 -10.53 14.34 8.86
C LEU A 213 -11.81 15.13 8.60
N VAL A 214 -12.85 14.97 9.42
CA VAL A 214 -14.12 15.70 9.26
C VAL A 214 -13.89 17.19 9.43
N GLN A 215 -13.09 17.56 10.44
CA GLN A 215 -12.73 18.97 10.68
C GLN A 215 -11.91 19.54 9.54
N ALA A 216 -10.88 18.80 9.09
CA ALA A 216 -10.04 19.21 7.97
C ALA A 216 -10.82 19.38 6.67
N PHE A 217 -11.79 18.51 6.38
CA PHE A 217 -12.68 18.65 5.22
C PHE A 217 -13.50 19.93 5.29
N ALA A 218 -14.07 20.24 6.47
CA ALA A 218 -14.84 21.47 6.68
C ALA A 218 -13.96 22.72 6.48
N GLU A 219 -12.74 22.74 7.01
CA GLU A 219 -11.78 23.84 6.88
C GLU A 219 -11.31 24.06 5.43
N LEU A 220 -11.26 22.99 4.64
CA LEU A 220 -10.92 23.01 3.21
C LEU A 220 -12.14 23.31 2.32
N GLY A 221 -13.32 23.47 2.91
CA GLY A 221 -14.55 23.73 2.17
C GLY A 221 -15.11 22.50 1.43
N LEU A 222 -14.64 21.32 1.77
CA LEU A 222 -15.15 20.04 1.25
C LEU A 222 -16.45 19.67 2.00
N ARG A 223 -17.38 18.99 1.31
CA ARG A 223 -18.70 18.63 1.86
C ARG A 223 -18.97 17.15 1.63
#